data_279eea5dab1a5a79515ca8bda6876d03
#
_entry.id   279eea5dab1a5a79515ca8bda6876d03
#
_cell.length_a   1.000
_cell.length_b   1.000
_cell.length_c   1.000
_cell.angle_alpha   90.00
_cell.angle_beta   90.00
_cell.angle_gamma   90.00
#
_symmetry.space_group_name_H-M   'P 1'
#
loop_
_entity.id
_entity.type
_entity.pdbx_description
1 polymer ?
#
loop_
_entity_poly.entity_id
_entity_poly.type
_entity_poly.pdbx_seq_one_letter_code
_entity_poly.pdbx_strand_id
1 'polypeptide(L)'
;MLVPLVFEARGAKSVVVVGDFNKWDETAAPMRRFGPDGPWTITVRAKPGRHVYAFLVDGSTFVADPRAPRARDLDYGREASVLMVTAP
;
A
#
# COMPACT_ATOMS: atom_id res chain seq x y z
N MET A 1 -11.19 10.64 2.93
CA MET A 1 -10.55 10.93 1.63
C MET A 1 -10.32 9.64 0.88
N LEU A 2 -10.56 9.63 -0.42
CA LEU A 2 -10.27 8.50 -1.28
C LEU A 2 -8.89 8.70 -1.91
N VAL A 3 -8.02 7.71 -1.78
CA VAL A 3 -6.65 7.80 -2.25
C VAL A 3 -6.38 6.65 -3.23
N PRO A 4 -6.11 6.95 -4.50
CA PRO A 4 -5.74 5.91 -5.44
C PRO A 4 -4.28 5.51 -5.25
N LEU A 5 -4.02 4.21 -5.28
CA LEU A 5 -2.67 3.66 -5.20
C LEU A 5 -2.43 2.74 -6.39
N VAL A 6 -1.23 2.80 -6.92
CA VAL A 6 -0.81 2.00 -8.07
C VAL A 6 0.52 1.36 -7.74
N PHE A 7 0.65 0.07 -8.03
CA PHE A 7 1.88 -0.68 -7.78
C PHE A 7 2.15 -1.64 -8.91
N GLU A 8 3.37 -1.62 -9.43
CA GLU A 8 3.80 -2.54 -10.47
C GLU A 8 4.51 -3.73 -9.83
N ALA A 9 3.97 -4.93 -10.05
CA ALA A 9 4.54 -6.16 -9.53
C ALA A 9 4.28 -7.27 -10.54
N ARG A 10 5.12 -7.33 -11.58
CA ARG A 10 5.02 -8.39 -12.58
C ARG A 10 5.30 -9.74 -11.94
N GLY A 11 4.51 -10.71 -12.28
CA GLY A 11 4.65 -12.07 -11.74
C GLY A 11 4.04 -12.25 -10.36
N ALA A 12 3.57 -11.20 -9.69
CA ALA A 12 2.88 -11.36 -8.42
C ALA A 12 1.51 -12.00 -8.65
N LYS A 13 1.12 -12.87 -7.72
CA LYS A 13 -0.19 -13.51 -7.75
C LYS A 13 -1.23 -12.74 -6.97
N SER A 14 -0.79 -12.00 -5.93
CA SER A 14 -1.66 -11.16 -5.14
C SER A 14 -0.86 -9.99 -4.56
N VAL A 15 -1.53 -8.86 -4.39
CA VAL A 15 -0.96 -7.69 -3.70
C VAL A 15 -2.05 -7.11 -2.82
N VAL A 16 -1.70 -6.82 -1.57
CA VAL A 16 -2.61 -6.22 -0.59
C VAL A 16 -1.94 -4.98 -0.03
N VAL A 17 -2.71 -3.90 0.14
CA VAL A 17 -2.22 -2.70 0.83
C VAL A 17 -2.45 -2.86 2.31
N VAL A 18 -1.41 -2.69 3.11
CA VAL A 18 -1.49 -2.69 4.56
C VAL A 18 -0.95 -1.36 5.09
N GLY A 19 -1.59 -0.83 6.11
CA GLY A 19 -1.18 0.44 6.66
C GLY A 19 -1.93 0.79 7.92
N ASP A 20 -1.58 1.93 8.52
CA ASP A 20 -2.22 2.38 9.75
C ASP A 20 -3.71 2.73 9.55
N PHE A 21 -4.12 3.01 8.31
CA PHE A 21 -5.51 3.32 7.99
C PHE A 21 -6.40 2.07 7.94
N ASN A 22 -5.85 0.87 7.97
CA ASN A 22 -6.62 -0.38 8.03
C ASN A 22 -6.06 -1.35 9.08
N LYS A 23 -5.35 -0.83 10.08
CA LYS A 23 -4.77 -1.59 11.20
C LYS A 23 -3.83 -2.70 10.73
N TRP A 24 -3.17 -2.50 9.58
CA TRP A 24 -2.25 -3.48 8.99
C TRP A 24 -2.91 -4.83 8.71
N ASP A 25 -4.21 -4.82 8.47
CA ASP A 25 -4.99 -6.02 8.17
C ASP A 25 -4.64 -6.52 6.76
N GLU A 26 -4.10 -7.72 6.69
CA GLU A 26 -3.65 -8.32 5.43
C GLU A 26 -4.79 -8.80 4.54
N THR A 27 -6.04 -8.63 4.98
CA THR A 27 -7.22 -9.02 4.21
C THR A 27 -8.12 -7.85 3.84
N ALA A 28 -7.83 -6.65 4.33
CA ALA A 28 -8.76 -5.52 4.23
C ALA A 28 -8.74 -4.82 2.87
N ALA A 29 -7.59 -4.78 2.18
CA ALA A 29 -7.45 -3.97 0.99
C ALA A 29 -6.69 -4.70 -0.12
N PRO A 30 -7.28 -5.76 -0.70
CA PRO A 30 -6.64 -6.45 -1.82
C PRO A 30 -6.68 -5.57 -3.07
N MET A 31 -5.55 -5.46 -3.74
CA MET A 31 -5.44 -4.73 -4.99
C MET A 31 -5.95 -5.57 -6.17
N ARG A 32 -6.31 -4.90 -7.24
CA ARG A 32 -6.72 -5.54 -8.48
C ARG A 32 -5.67 -5.29 -9.56
N ARG A 33 -5.37 -6.31 -10.33
CA ARG A 33 -4.49 -6.17 -11.49
C ARG A 33 -5.29 -5.68 -12.69
N PHE A 34 -4.75 -4.69 -13.37
CA PHE A 34 -5.36 -4.16 -14.59
C PHE A 34 -4.82 -4.93 -15.79
N GLY A 35 -5.51 -6.01 -16.17
CA GLY A 35 -5.08 -6.91 -17.23
C GLY A 35 -4.00 -7.90 -16.76
N PRO A 36 -3.57 -8.83 -17.64
CA PRO A 36 -2.62 -9.89 -17.23
C PRO A 36 -1.23 -9.39 -16.91
N ASP A 37 -0.80 -8.25 -17.47
CA ASP A 37 0.53 -7.68 -17.24
C ASP A 37 0.47 -6.25 -16.73
N GLY A 38 -0.71 -5.77 -16.38
CA GLY A 38 -0.90 -4.39 -15.97
C GLY A 38 -0.57 -4.14 -14.50
N PRO A 39 -0.60 -2.88 -14.08
CA PRO A 39 -0.35 -2.53 -12.69
C PRO A 39 -1.47 -3.00 -11.78
N TRP A 40 -1.13 -3.15 -10.50
CA TRP A 40 -2.10 -3.38 -9.44
C TRP A 40 -2.63 -2.02 -8.97
N THR A 41 -3.94 -1.93 -8.76
CA THR A 41 -4.59 -0.68 -8.38
C THR A 41 -5.58 -0.90 -7.26
N ILE A 42 -5.79 0.14 -6.46
CA ILE A 42 -6.84 0.19 -5.45
C ILE A 42 -7.09 1.66 -5.08
N THR A 43 -8.29 1.94 -4.59
CA THR A 43 -8.61 3.21 -3.95
C THR A 43 -8.90 2.92 -2.48
N VAL A 44 -8.14 3.53 -1.59
CA VAL A 44 -8.31 3.33 -0.15
C VAL A 44 -8.89 4.58 0.50
N ARG A 45 -9.52 4.42 1.66
CA ARG A 45 -9.97 5.54 2.48
C ARG A 45 -8.95 5.82 3.56
N ALA A 46 -8.56 7.08 3.68
CA ALA A 46 -7.65 7.52 4.73
C ALA A 46 -8.06 8.91 5.19
N LYS A 47 -7.92 9.18 6.48
CA LYS A 47 -8.15 10.51 7.05
C LYS A 47 -7.04 11.46 6.64
N PRO A 48 -7.26 12.78 6.62
CA PRO A 48 -6.16 13.71 6.42
C PRO A 48 -5.05 13.49 7.45
N GLY A 49 -3.82 13.64 7.01
CA GLY A 49 -2.65 13.48 7.86
C GLY A 49 -1.61 12.56 7.25
N ARG A 50 -0.62 12.21 8.08
CA ARG A 50 0.47 11.31 7.68
C ARG A 50 0.10 9.87 8.00
N HIS A 51 0.24 9.01 7.00
CA HIS A 51 0.01 7.58 7.14
C HIS A 51 1.22 6.78 6.71
N VAL A 52 1.38 5.61 7.29
CA VAL A 52 2.43 4.65 6.91
C VAL A 52 1.77 3.43 6.32
N TYR A 53 2.27 2.97 5.18
CA TYR A 53 1.69 1.84 4.47
C TYR A 53 2.76 1.04 3.74
N ALA A 54 2.41 -0.15 3.31
CA ALA A 54 3.25 -1.02 2.49
C ALA A 54 2.39 -1.89 1.59
N PHE A 55 3.01 -2.49 0.60
CA PHE A 55 2.37 -3.52 -0.22
C PHE A 55 2.82 -4.89 0.27
N LEU A 56 1.86 -5.78 0.49
CA LEU A 56 2.14 -7.17 0.83
C LEU A 56 1.97 -8.01 -0.43
N VAL A 57 3.08 -8.53 -0.94
CA VAL A 57 3.13 -9.28 -2.19
C VAL A 57 3.10 -10.77 -1.90
N ASP A 58 2.17 -11.47 -2.54
CA ASP A 58 2.00 -12.92 -2.44
C ASP A 58 1.87 -13.42 -0.99
N GLY A 59 1.33 -12.57 -0.12
CA GLY A 59 1.08 -12.93 1.28
C GLY A 59 2.31 -13.03 2.15
N SER A 60 3.49 -12.70 1.67
CA SER A 60 4.72 -12.96 2.42
C SER A 60 5.76 -11.84 2.39
N THR A 61 5.79 -11.01 1.38
CA THR A 61 6.85 -10.01 1.19
C THR A 61 6.29 -8.60 1.30
N PHE A 62 6.78 -7.83 2.27
CA PHE A 62 6.42 -6.42 2.42
C PHE A 62 7.35 -5.57 1.56
N VAL A 63 6.75 -4.72 0.71
CA VAL A 63 7.48 -3.87 -0.21
C VAL A 63 7.03 -2.43 -0.03
N ALA A 64 7.98 -1.51 0.13
CA ALA A 64 7.69 -0.09 0.17
C ALA A 64 7.29 0.39 -1.23
N ASP A 65 6.42 1.42 -1.27
CA ASP A 65 6.03 2.02 -2.53
C ASP A 65 7.22 2.78 -3.13
N PRO A 66 7.70 2.41 -4.32
CA PRO A 66 8.85 3.09 -4.91
C PRO A 66 8.56 4.55 -5.30
N ARG A 67 7.29 4.93 -5.37
CA ARG A 67 6.88 6.29 -5.75
C ARG A 67 6.65 7.20 -4.56
N ALA A 68 6.86 6.71 -3.33
CA ALA A 68 6.59 7.46 -2.12
C ALA A 68 7.82 7.53 -1.22
N PRO A 69 7.91 8.54 -0.33
CA PRO A 69 8.97 8.58 0.65
C PRO A 69 8.94 7.34 1.55
N ARG A 70 10.12 6.86 1.92
CA ARG A 70 10.20 5.72 2.83
C ARG A 70 9.90 6.16 4.26
N ALA A 71 9.19 5.31 4.97
CA ALA A 71 8.97 5.49 6.40
C ALA A 71 10.23 5.04 7.15
N ARG A 72 10.63 5.84 8.14
CA ARG A 72 11.78 5.53 9.00
C ARG A 72 11.34 4.94 10.32
N ASP A 73 10.12 4.48 10.40
CA ASP A 73 9.56 3.96 11.63
C ASP A 73 10.02 2.53 11.83
N LEU A 74 10.86 2.32 12.83
CA LEU A 74 11.41 1.01 13.15
C LEU A 74 10.43 0.12 13.92
N ASP A 75 9.34 0.68 14.38
CA ASP A 75 8.37 -0.07 15.19
C ASP A 75 7.69 -1.18 14.40
N TYR A 76 7.59 -1.02 13.08
CA TYR A 76 6.96 -2.02 12.23
C TYR A 76 7.91 -3.12 11.78
N GLY A 77 9.22 -2.92 11.87
CA GLY A 77 10.23 -3.91 11.48
C GLY A 77 10.15 -4.35 10.03
N ARG A 78 9.54 -3.56 9.15
CA ARG A 78 9.33 -3.91 7.75
C ARG A 78 9.43 -2.68 6.87
N GLU A 79 9.67 -2.89 5.58
CA GLU A 79 9.69 -1.79 4.63
C GLU A 79 8.31 -1.15 4.51
N ALA A 80 8.28 0.18 4.56
CA ALA A 80 7.04 0.92 4.48
C ALA A 80 7.27 2.28 3.85
N SER A 81 6.19 2.95 3.48
CA SER A 81 6.20 4.25 2.83
C SER A 81 5.29 5.22 3.55
N VAL A 82 5.50 6.51 3.31
CA VAL A 82 4.69 7.58 3.88
C VAL A 82 3.69 8.07 2.84
N LEU A 83 2.44 8.17 3.26
CA LEU A 83 1.36 8.78 2.48
C LEU A 83 0.87 10.02 3.22
N MET A 84 0.92 11.17 2.55
CA MET A 84 0.34 12.41 3.10
C MET A 84 -1.00 12.65 2.45
N VAL A 85 -2.06 12.66 3.27
CA VAL A 85 -3.41 12.93 2.82
C VAL A 85 -3.76 14.35 3.24
N THR A 86 -4.03 15.21 2.27
CA THR A 86 -4.39 16.60 2.53
C THR A 86 -5.90 16.75 2.57
N ALA A 87 -6.37 17.61 3.47
CA ALA A 87 -7.79 17.96 3.50
C ALA A 87 -8.15 18.81 2.27
N PRO A 88 -9.38 18.68 1.75
CA PRO A 88 -9.83 19.50 0.64
C PRO A 88 -9.97 20.98 1.01
#